data_ff76f7fb892dfc62405b614ac0e60bd6
#
_entry.id   ff76f7fb892dfc62405b614ac0e60bd6
#
_cell.length_a   1.000
_cell.length_b   1.000
_cell.length_c   1.000
_cell.angle_alpha   90.00
_cell.angle_beta   90.00
_cell.angle_gamma   90.00
#
_symmetry.space_group_name_H-M   'P 1'
#
loop_
_entity.id
_entity.type
_entity.pdbx_description
1 polymer ?
#
loop_
_entity_poly.entity_id
_entity_poly.type
_entity_poly.pdbx_seq_one_letter_code
_entity_poly.pdbx_strand_id
1 'polypeptide(L)'
;QAPAQLFQFGLAAEDEAREVSRRARADGLHRAAAMVPKGEWGDRVLKAFRQDWEANGGTLIGVEHVDQPVALAQQIADLFKLRQSEGRAKSLQSTVGTDIAAQPSRRQDIEFIFLAVTPQQAQQIKPTLNFQYAGDVPVYATSHVFSASGDKNQYNDMNGIMFCETPWLLNTTDPLRNQVATQWPQANGSLGRLYAMGVDAYRLAPRLGQLKALPDTRIDGLSGNLGMSPSQRIERQMPWAKFVSGQVERLPDTPR
;
A
#
# COMPACT_ATOMS: atom_id res chain seq x y z
N GLN A 1 -21.81 -0.14 -21.55
CA GLN A 1 -22.47 0.49 -20.41
C GLN A 1 -23.02 -0.61 -19.50
N ALA A 2 -22.80 -0.52 -18.19
CA ALA A 2 -23.41 -1.44 -17.24
C ALA A 2 -24.94 -1.26 -17.24
N PRO A 3 -25.73 -2.34 -17.01
CA PRO A 3 -27.18 -2.23 -16.87
C PRO A 3 -27.54 -1.21 -15.78
N ALA A 4 -28.63 -0.48 -15.97
CA ALA A 4 -29.02 0.65 -15.10
C ALA A 4 -29.18 0.29 -13.60
N GLN A 5 -29.38 -0.99 -13.30
CA GLN A 5 -29.61 -1.51 -11.94
C GLN A 5 -28.49 -2.44 -11.46
N LEU A 6 -27.36 -2.51 -12.16
CA LEU A 6 -26.22 -3.31 -11.75
C LEU A 6 -25.25 -2.44 -10.95
N PHE A 7 -25.04 -2.79 -9.70
CA PHE A 7 -24.08 -2.17 -8.82
C PHE A 7 -23.00 -3.20 -8.42
N GLN A 8 -21.77 -2.74 -8.31
CA GLN A 8 -20.65 -3.60 -7.95
C GLN A 8 -20.00 -3.10 -6.66
N PHE A 9 -19.78 -4.02 -5.73
CA PHE A 9 -19.07 -3.76 -4.49
C PHE A 9 -18.13 -4.92 -4.16
N GLY A 10 -16.91 -4.61 -3.79
CA GLY A 10 -15.92 -5.60 -3.40
C GLY A 10 -14.68 -4.97 -2.78
N LEU A 11 -13.80 -5.83 -2.25
CA LEU A 11 -12.52 -5.43 -1.68
C LEU A 11 -11.45 -5.39 -2.77
N ALA A 12 -11.60 -4.49 -3.72
CA ALA A 12 -10.69 -4.42 -4.87
C ALA A 12 -9.32 -3.85 -4.45
N ALA A 13 -8.25 -4.58 -4.79
CA ALA A 13 -6.88 -4.13 -4.58
C ALA A 13 -6.56 -2.86 -5.39
N GLU A 14 -7.22 -2.66 -6.51
CA GLU A 14 -7.12 -1.46 -7.34
C GLU A 14 -7.61 -0.20 -6.62
N ASP A 15 -8.61 -0.30 -5.75
CA ASP A 15 -9.04 0.82 -4.89
C ASP A 15 -7.95 1.22 -3.91
N GLU A 16 -7.26 0.24 -3.35
CA GLU A 16 -6.15 0.47 -2.44
C GLU A 16 -4.94 1.07 -3.16
N ALA A 17 -4.67 0.66 -4.39
CA ALA A 17 -3.63 1.26 -5.22
C ALA A 17 -3.91 2.75 -5.48
N ARG A 18 -5.15 3.10 -5.79
CA ARG A 18 -5.58 4.50 -5.93
C ARG A 18 -5.50 5.27 -4.61
N GLU A 19 -5.82 4.61 -3.50
CA GLU A 19 -5.68 5.20 -2.16
C GLU A 19 -4.23 5.54 -1.83
N VAL A 20 -3.28 4.67 -2.17
CA VAL A 20 -1.85 4.97 -2.02
C VAL A 20 -1.46 6.19 -2.85
N SER A 21 -1.89 6.25 -4.10
CA SER A 21 -1.65 7.42 -4.96
C SER A 21 -2.23 8.70 -4.35
N ARG A 22 -3.45 8.67 -3.85
CA ARG A 22 -4.10 9.80 -3.19
C ARG A 22 -3.33 10.27 -1.96
N ARG A 23 -2.92 9.35 -1.09
CA ARG A 23 -2.17 9.65 0.12
C ARG A 23 -0.81 10.25 -0.18
N ALA A 24 -0.05 9.63 -1.07
CA ALA A 24 1.28 10.12 -1.45
C ALA A 24 1.24 11.54 -2.05
N ARG A 25 0.21 11.83 -2.87
CA ARG A 25 -0.01 13.19 -3.39
C ARG A 25 -0.33 14.19 -2.28
N ALA A 26 -1.19 13.82 -1.33
CA ALA A 26 -1.52 14.66 -0.19
C ALA A 26 -0.29 14.96 0.68
N ASP A 27 0.64 14.02 0.76
CA ASP A 27 1.92 14.19 1.45
C ASP A 27 2.96 14.96 0.61
N GLY A 28 2.61 15.42 -0.59
CA GLY A 28 3.46 16.27 -1.44
C GLY A 28 4.49 15.50 -2.26
N LEU A 29 4.32 14.20 -2.46
CA LEU A 29 5.26 13.35 -3.20
C LEU A 29 4.92 13.33 -4.70
N HIS A 30 5.95 13.21 -5.55
CA HIS A 30 5.83 13.29 -7.01
C HIS A 30 6.48 12.13 -7.76
N ARG A 31 7.50 11.48 -7.20
CA ARG A 31 8.28 10.43 -7.87
C ARG A 31 8.24 9.13 -7.07
N ALA A 32 7.60 8.13 -7.66
CA ALA A 32 7.41 6.81 -7.09
C ALA A 32 8.29 5.75 -7.75
N ALA A 33 8.69 4.76 -6.98
CA ALA A 33 9.01 3.42 -7.46
C ALA A 33 7.92 2.45 -6.99
N ALA A 34 7.76 1.32 -7.67
CA ALA A 34 6.78 0.32 -7.30
C ALA A 34 7.41 -1.06 -7.16
N MET A 35 6.95 -1.79 -6.17
CA MET A 35 7.27 -3.21 -5.97
C MET A 35 5.97 -3.99 -5.82
N VAL A 36 5.69 -4.88 -6.77
CA VAL A 36 4.49 -5.71 -6.84
C VAL A 36 4.87 -7.16 -7.14
N PRO A 37 4.06 -8.16 -6.80
CA PRO A 37 4.37 -9.53 -7.17
C PRO A 37 4.25 -9.75 -8.67
N LYS A 38 4.91 -10.78 -9.18
CA LYS A 38 4.70 -11.28 -10.54
C LYS A 38 3.28 -11.82 -10.72
N GLY A 39 2.75 -11.71 -11.94
CA GLY A 39 1.48 -12.29 -12.34
C GLY A 39 0.34 -11.26 -12.46
N GLU A 40 -0.80 -11.75 -12.88
CA GLU A 40 -1.97 -10.94 -13.25
C GLU A 40 -2.43 -9.98 -12.14
N TRP A 41 -2.44 -10.45 -10.89
CA TRP A 41 -2.87 -9.64 -9.77
C TRP A 41 -1.93 -8.43 -9.57
N GLY A 42 -0.61 -8.67 -9.56
CA GLY A 42 0.40 -7.62 -9.45
C GLY A 42 0.33 -6.63 -10.60
N ASP A 43 0.12 -7.11 -11.82
CA ASP A 43 0.00 -6.28 -13.02
C ASP A 43 -1.24 -5.37 -12.96
N ARG A 44 -2.38 -5.89 -12.49
CA ARG A 44 -3.61 -5.08 -12.33
C ARG A 44 -3.44 -3.99 -11.27
N VAL A 45 -2.86 -4.33 -10.14
CA VAL A 45 -2.63 -3.37 -9.03
C VAL A 45 -1.65 -2.29 -9.46
N LEU A 46 -0.56 -2.68 -10.11
CA LEU A 46 0.42 -1.75 -10.67
C LEU A 46 -0.21 -0.82 -11.72
N LYS A 47 -1.02 -1.37 -12.60
CA LYS A 47 -1.74 -0.58 -13.62
C LYS A 47 -2.66 0.46 -12.99
N ALA A 48 -3.43 0.07 -11.98
CA ALA A 48 -4.33 1.00 -11.27
C ALA A 48 -3.55 2.11 -10.57
N PHE A 49 -2.45 1.79 -9.89
CA PHE A 49 -1.57 2.78 -9.28
C PHE A 49 -0.99 3.73 -10.33
N ARG A 50 -0.38 3.18 -11.39
CA ARG A 50 0.25 3.98 -12.45
C ARG A 50 -0.73 4.95 -13.09
N GLN A 51 -1.91 4.46 -13.47
CA GLN A 51 -2.92 5.28 -14.13
C GLN A 51 -3.36 6.46 -13.26
N ASP A 52 -3.65 6.22 -11.99
CA ASP A 52 -4.08 7.29 -11.08
C ASP A 52 -2.92 8.23 -10.76
N TRP A 53 -1.72 7.69 -10.52
CA TRP A 53 -0.54 8.47 -10.18
C TRP A 53 -0.12 9.41 -11.32
N GLU A 54 -0.01 8.90 -12.53
CA GLU A 54 0.40 9.67 -13.72
C GLU A 54 -0.70 10.66 -14.16
N ALA A 55 -1.98 10.27 -14.09
CA ALA A 55 -3.10 11.18 -14.41
C ALA A 55 -3.15 12.40 -13.48
N ASN A 56 -2.58 12.31 -12.29
CA ASN A 56 -2.52 13.40 -11.32
C ASN A 56 -1.12 14.05 -11.21
N GLY A 57 -0.28 13.88 -12.22
CA GLY A 57 1.01 14.57 -12.36
C GLY A 57 2.19 13.86 -11.66
N GLY A 58 2.00 12.67 -11.12
CA GLY A 58 3.07 11.85 -10.57
C GLY A 58 3.90 11.17 -11.65
N THR A 59 5.10 10.74 -11.29
CA THR A 59 5.99 9.97 -12.17
C THR A 59 6.35 8.66 -11.52
N LEU A 60 6.22 7.56 -12.27
CA LEU A 60 6.68 6.23 -11.86
C LEU A 60 8.03 5.97 -12.51
N ILE A 61 9.11 6.02 -11.72
CA ILE A 61 10.49 6.02 -12.22
C ILE A 61 11.21 4.67 -12.09
N GLY A 62 10.57 3.68 -11.50
CA GLY A 62 11.10 2.33 -11.39
C GLY A 62 10.02 1.34 -10.97
N VAL A 63 10.12 0.13 -11.49
CA VAL A 63 9.22 -0.98 -11.17
C VAL A 63 10.03 -2.25 -11.00
N GLU A 64 9.79 -2.97 -9.91
CA GLU A 64 10.30 -4.32 -9.70
C GLU A 64 9.14 -5.28 -9.41
N HIS A 65 9.17 -6.42 -10.10
CA HIS A 65 8.26 -7.52 -9.83
C HIS A 65 8.91 -8.51 -8.88
N VAL A 66 8.43 -8.53 -7.64
CA VAL A 66 8.97 -9.39 -6.57
C VAL A 66 8.68 -10.84 -6.91
N ASP A 67 9.72 -11.66 -6.96
CA ASP A 67 9.61 -13.08 -7.27
C ASP A 67 10.02 -13.91 -6.06
N GLN A 68 11.30 -14.25 -5.97
CA GLN A 68 11.85 -15.10 -4.93
C GLN A 68 12.73 -14.30 -3.97
N PRO A 69 12.81 -14.70 -2.69
CA PRO A 69 13.62 -14.01 -1.70
C PRO A 69 15.10 -13.86 -2.12
N VAL A 70 15.64 -14.86 -2.79
CA VAL A 70 17.04 -14.87 -3.24
C VAL A 70 17.36 -13.77 -4.25
N ALA A 71 16.38 -13.33 -5.03
CA ALA A 71 16.54 -12.28 -6.03
C ALA A 71 16.30 -10.87 -5.47
N LEU A 72 15.73 -10.75 -4.28
CA LEU A 72 15.22 -9.49 -3.73
C LEU A 72 16.32 -8.44 -3.53
N ALA A 73 17.47 -8.84 -2.97
CA ALA A 73 18.59 -7.93 -2.76
C ALA A 73 19.08 -7.34 -4.09
N GLN A 74 19.14 -8.17 -5.14
CA GLN A 74 19.51 -7.74 -6.48
C GLN A 74 18.48 -6.80 -7.08
N GLN A 75 17.19 -7.11 -6.95
CA GLN A 75 16.10 -6.27 -7.46
C GLN A 75 16.09 -4.89 -6.81
N ILE A 76 16.30 -4.81 -5.50
CA ILE A 76 16.42 -3.54 -4.79
C ILE A 76 17.67 -2.77 -5.21
N ALA A 77 18.82 -3.46 -5.34
CA ALA A 77 20.04 -2.82 -5.83
C ALA A 77 19.87 -2.25 -7.24
N ASP A 78 19.18 -2.95 -8.12
CA ASP A 78 18.88 -2.50 -9.48
C ASP A 78 17.92 -1.29 -9.48
N LEU A 79 16.88 -1.33 -8.65
CA LEU A 79 15.91 -0.24 -8.49
C LEU A 79 16.61 1.07 -8.08
N PHE A 80 17.54 1.01 -7.14
CA PHE A 80 18.29 2.16 -6.66
C PHE A 80 19.61 2.41 -7.42
N LYS A 81 19.90 1.64 -8.45
CA LYS A 81 21.12 1.76 -9.29
C LYS A 81 22.43 1.77 -8.49
N LEU A 82 22.49 1.00 -7.41
CA LEU A 82 23.66 0.94 -6.52
C LEU A 82 24.92 0.46 -7.24
N ARG A 83 24.82 -0.54 -8.14
CA ARG A 83 25.94 -1.06 -8.91
C ARG A 83 26.59 -0.03 -9.83
N GLN A 84 25.80 0.91 -10.39
CA GLN A 84 26.34 1.98 -11.20
C GLN A 84 27.15 2.98 -10.35
N SER A 85 26.73 3.18 -9.11
CA SER A 85 27.45 4.00 -8.14
C SER A 85 28.77 3.34 -7.71
N GLU A 86 28.76 2.04 -7.43
CA GLU A 86 29.98 1.29 -7.11
C GLU A 86 30.99 1.29 -8.27
N GLY A 87 30.53 1.09 -9.50
CA GLY A 87 31.38 1.17 -10.69
C GLY A 87 32.03 2.54 -10.88
N ARG A 88 31.28 3.63 -10.64
CA ARG A 88 31.81 4.99 -10.68
C ARG A 88 32.82 5.27 -9.57
N ALA A 89 32.55 4.80 -8.36
CA ALA A 89 33.46 4.93 -7.22
C ALA A 89 34.79 4.21 -7.48
N LYS A 90 34.74 2.97 -7.99
CA LYS A 90 35.94 2.20 -8.38
C LYS A 90 36.73 2.87 -9.49
N SER A 91 36.07 3.45 -10.49
CA SER A 91 36.75 4.18 -11.58
C SER A 91 37.43 5.45 -11.09
N LEU A 92 36.81 6.18 -10.16
CA LEU A 92 37.41 7.36 -9.53
C LEU A 92 38.63 7.00 -8.67
N GLN A 93 38.52 5.94 -7.88
CA GLN A 93 39.62 5.46 -7.04
C GLN A 93 40.83 5.05 -7.89
N SER A 94 40.62 4.39 -9.04
CA SER A 94 41.68 4.02 -9.96
C SER A 94 42.31 5.24 -10.65
N THR A 95 41.61 6.35 -10.77
CA THR A 95 42.08 7.57 -11.43
C THR A 95 42.82 8.50 -10.47
N VAL A 96 42.44 8.53 -9.21
CA VAL A 96 42.96 9.51 -8.22
C VAL A 96 44.06 8.89 -7.33
N GLY A 97 44.19 7.57 -7.28
CA GLY A 97 45.27 6.87 -6.57
C GLY A 97 45.24 6.98 -5.04
N THR A 98 44.19 7.49 -4.47
CA THR A 98 43.97 7.61 -3.02
C THR A 98 42.84 6.71 -2.58
N ASP A 99 43.01 6.06 -1.41
CA ASP A 99 41.95 5.29 -0.74
C ASP A 99 40.84 6.23 -0.26
N ILE A 100 39.98 6.68 -1.18
CA ILE A 100 38.75 7.35 -0.83
C ILE A 100 37.75 6.24 -0.52
N ALA A 101 37.35 6.11 0.75
CA ALA A 101 36.25 5.27 1.15
C ALA A 101 34.94 5.87 0.59
N ALA A 102 34.74 5.72 -0.72
CA ALA A 102 33.52 6.15 -1.37
C ALA A 102 32.41 5.16 -1.01
N GLN A 103 31.52 5.55 -0.11
CA GLN A 103 30.32 4.77 0.15
C GLN A 103 29.45 4.73 -1.11
N PRO A 104 28.87 3.57 -1.46
CA PRO A 104 27.93 3.48 -2.56
C PRO A 104 26.78 4.47 -2.35
N SER A 105 26.54 5.36 -3.30
CA SER A 105 25.43 6.29 -3.22
C SER A 105 24.28 5.79 -4.08
N ARG A 106 23.09 5.62 -3.47
CA ARG A 106 21.87 5.29 -4.20
C ARG A 106 21.36 6.49 -5.00
N ARG A 107 20.54 6.22 -6.02
CA ARG A 107 19.80 7.29 -6.68
C ARG A 107 18.87 8.00 -5.67
N GLN A 108 18.78 9.31 -5.76
CA GLN A 108 18.04 10.15 -4.81
C GLN A 108 16.67 10.61 -5.32
N ASP A 109 16.30 10.24 -6.54
CA ASP A 109 15.08 10.70 -7.19
C ASP A 109 13.84 9.87 -6.86
N ILE A 110 13.98 8.73 -6.16
CA ILE A 110 12.85 7.97 -5.62
C ILE A 110 12.43 8.60 -4.29
N GLU A 111 11.24 9.18 -4.26
CA GLU A 111 10.70 9.82 -3.06
C GLU A 111 9.93 8.85 -2.17
N PHE A 112 9.32 7.81 -2.73
CA PHE A 112 8.68 6.73 -1.99
C PHE A 112 8.57 5.46 -2.84
N ILE A 113 8.28 4.35 -2.16
CA ILE A 113 7.99 3.07 -2.79
C ILE A 113 6.52 2.74 -2.57
N PHE A 114 5.79 2.50 -3.68
CA PHE A 114 4.50 1.83 -3.66
C PHE A 114 4.72 0.33 -3.50
N LEU A 115 4.13 -0.25 -2.45
CA LEU A 115 4.32 -1.66 -2.11
C LEU A 115 2.98 -2.39 -2.05
N ALA A 116 2.79 -3.42 -2.88
CA ALA A 116 1.61 -4.29 -2.86
C ALA A 116 2.06 -5.75 -2.86
N VAL A 117 2.40 -6.26 -1.70
CA VAL A 117 3.00 -7.59 -1.50
C VAL A 117 2.39 -8.29 -0.28
N THR A 118 2.69 -9.58 -0.11
CA THR A 118 2.27 -10.36 1.07
C THR A 118 3.04 -9.91 2.33
N PRO A 119 2.52 -10.25 3.54
CA PRO A 119 3.23 -9.98 4.77
C PRO A 119 4.64 -10.60 4.80
N GLN A 120 4.78 -11.83 4.31
CA GLN A 120 6.07 -12.52 4.25
C GLN A 120 7.08 -11.80 3.36
N GLN A 121 6.63 -11.30 2.21
CA GLN A 121 7.48 -10.50 1.32
C GLN A 121 7.86 -9.16 1.95
N ALA A 122 6.91 -8.48 2.60
CA ALA A 122 7.17 -7.21 3.30
C ALA A 122 8.22 -7.35 4.40
N GLN A 123 8.19 -8.44 5.17
CA GLN A 123 9.16 -8.76 6.22
C GLN A 123 10.60 -8.91 5.67
N GLN A 124 10.75 -9.24 4.40
CA GLN A 124 12.05 -9.38 3.74
C GLN A 124 12.47 -8.08 3.03
N ILE A 125 11.51 -7.37 2.46
CA ILE A 125 11.76 -6.15 1.68
C ILE A 125 12.30 -5.04 2.58
N LYS A 126 11.67 -4.76 3.71
CA LYS A 126 12.08 -3.63 4.56
C LYS A 126 13.48 -3.77 5.14
N PRO A 127 13.88 -4.92 5.71
CA PRO A 127 15.27 -5.12 6.12
C PRO A 127 16.26 -5.04 4.96
N THR A 128 15.90 -5.54 3.78
CA THR A 128 16.75 -5.47 2.59
C THR A 128 16.93 -4.03 2.11
N LEU A 129 15.87 -3.20 2.15
CA LEU A 129 15.99 -1.76 1.89
C LEU A 129 16.95 -1.09 2.86
N ASN A 130 16.86 -1.41 4.15
CA ASN A 130 17.76 -0.88 5.18
C ASN A 130 19.21 -1.27 4.88
N PHE A 131 19.44 -2.53 4.56
CA PHE A 131 20.77 -3.04 4.20
C PHE A 131 21.35 -2.41 2.94
N GLN A 132 20.51 -2.08 1.96
CA GLN A 132 20.88 -1.46 0.69
C GLN A 132 20.90 0.08 0.75
N TYR A 133 21.03 0.66 1.93
CA TYR A 133 21.12 2.11 2.14
C TYR A 133 19.87 2.89 1.66
N ALA A 134 18.73 2.23 1.60
CA ALA A 134 17.45 2.83 1.19
C ALA A 134 16.39 2.79 2.31
N GLY A 135 16.82 2.59 3.56
CA GLY A 135 15.93 2.47 4.71
C GLY A 135 15.17 3.74 5.06
N ASP A 136 15.65 4.89 4.62
CA ASP A 136 15.03 6.21 4.80
C ASP A 136 13.97 6.53 3.75
N VAL A 137 13.87 5.74 2.67
CA VAL A 137 12.85 5.93 1.64
C VAL A 137 11.50 5.48 2.19
N PRO A 138 10.49 6.36 2.24
CA PRO A 138 9.15 6.01 2.70
C PRO A 138 8.54 4.88 1.88
N VAL A 139 7.84 3.97 2.56
CA VAL A 139 7.11 2.87 1.94
C VAL A 139 5.62 3.04 2.21
N TYR A 140 4.84 3.13 1.15
CA TYR A 140 3.39 3.25 1.16
C TYR A 140 2.78 1.96 0.60
N ALA A 141 2.10 1.21 1.44
CA ALA A 141 1.63 -0.12 1.10
C ALA A 141 0.11 -0.23 1.07
N THR A 142 -0.38 -1.22 0.32
CA THR A 142 -1.75 -1.71 0.43
C THR A 142 -1.92 -2.57 1.69
N SER A 143 -3.16 -2.89 2.06
CA SER A 143 -3.48 -3.70 3.24
C SER A 143 -2.90 -5.11 3.21
N HIS A 144 -2.47 -5.58 2.04
CA HIS A 144 -1.96 -6.93 1.83
C HIS A 144 -0.68 -7.23 2.63
N VAL A 145 0.04 -6.21 3.06
CA VAL A 145 1.20 -6.37 3.95
C VAL A 145 0.82 -6.67 5.40
N PHE A 146 -0.45 -6.48 5.76
CA PHE A 146 -0.93 -6.64 7.13
C PHE A 146 -1.67 -7.95 7.31
N SER A 147 -1.10 -8.86 8.10
CA SER A 147 -1.69 -10.17 8.38
C SER A 147 -2.85 -10.11 9.39
N ALA A 148 -2.95 -9.01 10.16
CA ALA A 148 -3.85 -8.88 11.31
C ALA A 148 -3.71 -10.05 12.31
N SER A 149 -2.53 -10.68 12.38
CA SER A 149 -2.22 -11.74 13.33
C SER A 149 -1.86 -11.16 14.71
N GLY A 150 -2.03 -11.95 15.74
CA GLY A 150 -1.61 -11.58 17.09
C GLY A 150 -0.09 -11.64 17.32
N ASP A 151 0.68 -12.13 16.37
CA ASP A 151 2.13 -12.23 16.48
C ASP A 151 2.80 -10.90 16.13
N LYS A 152 3.10 -10.13 17.17
CA LYS A 152 3.76 -8.83 17.04
C LYS A 152 5.20 -8.91 16.56
N ASN A 153 5.87 -10.06 16.68
CA ASN A 153 7.24 -10.20 16.21
C ASN A 153 7.37 -10.03 14.70
N GLN A 154 6.33 -10.40 13.95
CA GLN A 154 6.28 -10.19 12.51
C GLN A 154 6.39 -8.71 12.11
N TYR A 155 5.90 -7.80 12.95
CA TYR A 155 5.83 -6.38 12.63
C TYR A 155 7.15 -5.64 12.86
N ASN A 156 8.09 -6.22 13.61
CA ASN A 156 9.41 -5.62 13.83
C ASN A 156 10.20 -5.47 12.51
N ASP A 157 10.10 -6.46 11.63
CA ASP A 157 10.79 -6.45 10.33
C ASP A 157 10.11 -5.52 9.30
N MET A 158 8.93 -4.99 9.63
CA MET A 158 8.19 -4.07 8.78
C MET A 158 8.18 -2.63 9.32
N ASN A 159 8.99 -2.35 10.33
CA ASN A 159 9.02 -1.06 10.99
C ASN A 159 9.17 0.10 10.00
N GLY A 160 8.28 1.09 10.10
CA GLY A 160 8.25 2.25 9.23
C GLY A 160 7.37 2.12 7.99
N ILE A 161 6.90 0.93 7.62
CA ILE A 161 5.95 0.78 6.51
C ILE A 161 4.61 1.40 6.89
N MET A 162 4.12 2.30 6.05
CA MET A 162 2.76 2.85 6.12
C MET A 162 1.85 2.06 5.20
N PHE A 163 0.63 1.80 5.63
CA PHE A 163 -0.34 1.02 4.84
C PHE A 163 -1.77 1.51 5.06
N CYS A 164 -2.60 1.38 4.03
CA CYS A 164 -4.04 1.57 4.16
C CYS A 164 -4.70 0.27 4.61
N GLU A 165 -5.76 0.39 5.41
CA GLU A 165 -6.48 -0.76 5.95
C GLU A 165 -7.96 -0.40 6.19
N THR A 166 -8.80 -1.40 6.35
CA THR A 166 -10.21 -1.20 6.71
C THR A 166 -10.35 -0.56 8.09
N PRO A 167 -11.35 0.31 8.30
CA PRO A 167 -11.70 0.77 9.63
C PRO A 167 -11.97 -0.37 10.61
N TRP A 168 -12.55 -1.48 10.14
CA TRP A 168 -12.81 -2.68 10.94
C TRP A 168 -11.56 -3.21 11.64
N LEU A 169 -10.44 -3.33 10.94
CA LEU A 169 -9.20 -3.85 11.52
C LEU A 169 -8.43 -2.79 12.32
N LEU A 170 -8.54 -1.52 11.98
CA LEU A 170 -7.83 -0.45 12.67
C LEU A 170 -8.54 0.06 13.92
N ASN A 171 -9.88 0.03 13.96
CA ASN A 171 -10.66 0.45 15.12
C ASN A 171 -11.03 -0.76 15.99
N THR A 172 -10.14 -1.13 16.90
CA THR A 172 -10.34 -2.27 17.80
C THR A 172 -11.39 -2.02 18.89
N THR A 173 -11.88 -0.81 19.02
CA THR A 173 -12.90 -0.43 20.01
C THR A 173 -14.31 -0.32 19.43
N ASP A 174 -14.49 -0.58 18.14
CA ASP A 174 -15.83 -0.56 17.51
C ASP A 174 -16.77 -1.57 18.15
N PRO A 175 -17.94 -1.15 18.65
CA PRO A 175 -18.87 -2.03 19.37
C PRO A 175 -19.42 -3.16 18.51
N LEU A 176 -19.77 -2.88 17.25
CA LEU A 176 -20.30 -3.90 16.34
C LEU A 176 -19.24 -4.95 16.02
N ARG A 177 -18.02 -4.51 15.71
CA ARG A 177 -16.88 -5.42 15.49
C ARG A 177 -16.67 -6.34 16.68
N ASN A 178 -16.68 -5.80 17.90
CA ASN A 178 -16.45 -6.57 19.11
C ASN A 178 -17.60 -7.55 19.39
N GLN A 179 -18.82 -7.16 19.13
CA GLN A 179 -19.99 -8.04 19.23
C GLN A 179 -19.90 -9.20 18.22
N VAL A 180 -19.55 -8.91 16.97
CA VAL A 180 -19.35 -9.94 15.93
C VAL A 180 -18.22 -10.88 16.31
N ALA A 181 -17.09 -10.36 16.77
CA ALA A 181 -15.92 -11.16 17.15
C ALA A 181 -16.17 -12.10 18.35
N THR A 182 -17.15 -11.79 19.18
CA THR A 182 -17.57 -12.67 20.28
C THR A 182 -18.13 -14.00 19.75
N GLN A 183 -18.85 -13.97 18.64
CA GLN A 183 -19.44 -15.17 18.02
C GLN A 183 -18.49 -15.76 16.94
N TRP A 184 -17.75 -14.91 16.26
CA TRP A 184 -16.84 -15.28 15.17
C TRP A 184 -15.46 -14.67 15.40
N PRO A 185 -14.60 -15.31 16.22
CA PRO A 185 -13.28 -14.75 16.58
C PRO A 185 -12.38 -14.42 15.38
N GLN A 186 -12.54 -15.13 14.26
CA GLN A 186 -11.82 -14.85 13.02
C GLN A 186 -12.11 -13.46 12.42
N ALA A 187 -13.17 -12.80 12.86
CA ALA A 187 -13.47 -11.41 12.47
C ALA A 187 -12.43 -10.39 12.99
N ASN A 188 -11.60 -10.77 13.95
CA ASN A 188 -10.47 -9.95 14.42
C ASN A 188 -9.23 -10.06 13.54
N GLY A 189 -9.13 -11.09 12.70
CA GLY A 189 -8.04 -11.31 11.77
C GLY A 189 -8.34 -10.78 10.36
N SER A 190 -7.58 -11.24 9.38
CA SER A 190 -7.70 -10.83 7.97
C SER A 190 -9.10 -11.07 7.37
N LEU A 191 -9.82 -12.08 7.84
CA LEU A 191 -11.21 -12.32 7.45
C LEU A 191 -12.16 -11.21 7.91
N GLY A 192 -11.77 -10.38 8.87
CA GLY A 192 -12.52 -9.20 9.31
C GLY A 192 -12.86 -8.24 8.17
N ARG A 193 -12.02 -8.18 7.14
CA ARG A 193 -12.30 -7.37 5.94
C ARG A 193 -13.57 -7.83 5.22
N LEU A 194 -13.81 -9.14 5.18
CA LEU A 194 -15.04 -9.71 4.58
C LEU A 194 -16.27 -9.44 5.45
N TYR A 195 -16.14 -9.50 6.77
CA TYR A 195 -17.21 -9.11 7.69
C TYR A 195 -17.57 -7.64 7.51
N ALA A 196 -16.58 -6.77 7.44
CA ALA A 196 -16.78 -5.35 7.17
C ALA A 196 -17.52 -5.11 5.84
N MET A 197 -17.10 -5.81 4.79
CA MET A 197 -17.76 -5.72 3.48
C MET A 197 -19.22 -6.18 3.56
N GLY A 198 -19.51 -7.27 4.26
CA GLY A 198 -20.89 -7.76 4.43
C GLY A 198 -21.79 -6.77 5.14
N VAL A 199 -21.32 -6.16 6.22
CA VAL A 199 -22.06 -5.10 6.94
C VAL A 199 -22.29 -3.90 6.03
N ASP A 200 -21.27 -3.46 5.31
CA ASP A 200 -21.40 -2.31 4.41
C ASP A 200 -22.33 -2.59 3.24
N ALA A 201 -22.28 -3.80 2.65
CA ALA A 201 -23.19 -4.19 1.58
C ALA A 201 -24.66 -4.11 2.03
N TYR A 202 -24.96 -4.58 3.23
CA TYR A 202 -26.29 -4.48 3.81
C TYR A 202 -26.73 -3.03 4.01
N ARG A 203 -25.84 -2.17 4.53
CA ARG A 203 -26.12 -0.76 4.77
C ARG A 203 -26.20 0.07 3.50
N LEU A 204 -25.49 -0.31 2.44
CA LEU A 204 -25.50 0.37 1.14
C LEU A 204 -26.76 0.08 0.34
N ALA A 205 -27.33 -1.12 0.44
CA ALA A 205 -28.45 -1.55 -0.40
C ALA A 205 -29.58 -0.51 -0.50
N PRO A 206 -30.11 0.06 0.59
CA PRO A 206 -31.16 1.07 0.52
C PRO A 206 -30.68 2.45 0.03
N ARG A 207 -29.37 2.67 -0.08
CA ARG A 207 -28.77 3.97 -0.41
C ARG A 207 -28.17 4.04 -1.81
N LEU A 208 -28.18 2.95 -2.56
CA LEU A 208 -27.59 2.90 -3.91
C LEU A 208 -28.19 3.94 -4.85
N GLY A 209 -29.50 4.15 -4.79
CA GLY A 209 -30.16 5.20 -5.58
C GLY A 209 -29.70 6.61 -5.21
N GLN A 210 -29.51 6.88 -3.93
CA GLN A 210 -28.99 8.17 -3.45
C GLN A 210 -27.55 8.39 -3.92
N LEU A 211 -26.66 7.40 -3.78
CA LEU A 211 -25.29 7.49 -4.22
C LEU A 211 -25.17 7.70 -5.74
N LYS A 212 -26.08 7.10 -6.50
CA LYS A 212 -26.14 7.29 -7.95
C LYS A 212 -26.61 8.70 -8.33
N ALA A 213 -27.58 9.24 -7.60
CA ALA A 213 -28.13 10.57 -7.88
C ALA A 213 -27.21 11.72 -7.41
N LEU A 214 -26.41 11.48 -6.38
CA LEU A 214 -25.52 12.46 -5.76
C LEU A 214 -24.07 11.93 -5.76
N PRO A 215 -23.32 12.11 -6.86
CA PRO A 215 -21.99 11.50 -7.04
C PRO A 215 -20.96 11.86 -5.98
N ASP A 216 -21.08 13.04 -5.34
CA ASP A 216 -20.15 13.50 -4.31
C ASP A 216 -20.51 12.98 -2.91
N THR A 217 -21.62 12.25 -2.79
CA THR A 217 -22.03 11.64 -1.52
C THR A 217 -21.11 10.48 -1.17
N ARG A 218 -20.64 10.49 0.08
CA ARG A 218 -19.85 9.39 0.63
C ARG A 218 -20.47 8.91 1.94
N ILE A 219 -20.27 7.63 2.23
CA ILE A 219 -20.80 6.95 3.42
C ILE A 219 -19.62 6.37 4.19
N ASP A 220 -19.49 6.71 5.46
CA ASP A 220 -18.50 6.08 6.34
C ASP A 220 -18.92 4.65 6.64
N GLY A 221 -18.16 3.71 6.11
CA GLY A 221 -18.36 2.29 6.29
C GLY A 221 -17.26 1.64 7.14
N LEU A 222 -17.44 0.37 7.40
CA LEU A 222 -16.47 -0.44 8.15
C LEU A 222 -15.38 -1.04 7.24
N SER A 223 -15.60 -1.04 5.94
CA SER A 223 -14.60 -1.43 4.93
C SER A 223 -13.86 -0.24 4.31
N GLY A 224 -14.29 0.96 4.58
CA GLY A 224 -13.74 2.21 4.08
C GLY A 224 -14.79 3.33 4.04
N ASN A 225 -14.39 4.51 3.58
CA ASN A 225 -15.28 5.60 3.22
C ASN A 225 -15.75 5.38 1.78
N LEU A 226 -17.05 5.15 1.60
CA LEU A 226 -17.64 4.58 0.39
C LEU A 226 -18.26 5.65 -0.49
N GLY A 227 -17.94 5.63 -1.76
CA GLY A 227 -18.55 6.45 -2.81
C GLY A 227 -18.91 5.61 -4.02
N MET A 228 -19.62 6.20 -4.99
CA MET A 228 -20.00 5.49 -6.21
C MET A 228 -19.35 6.15 -7.43
N SER A 229 -18.69 5.34 -8.25
CA SER A 229 -18.15 5.78 -9.54
C SER A 229 -19.26 5.94 -10.58
N PRO A 230 -19.01 6.67 -11.68
CA PRO A 230 -19.94 6.75 -12.82
C PRO A 230 -20.30 5.39 -13.42
N SER A 231 -19.46 4.38 -13.26
CA SER A 231 -19.72 2.99 -13.72
C SER A 231 -20.54 2.16 -12.73
N GLN A 232 -21.15 2.78 -11.72
CA GLN A 232 -21.96 2.12 -10.67
C GLN A 232 -21.16 1.13 -9.82
N ARG A 233 -19.88 1.39 -9.65
CA ARG A 233 -19.01 0.64 -8.76
C ARG A 233 -18.80 1.42 -7.46
N ILE A 234 -18.90 0.73 -6.33
CA ILE A 234 -18.55 1.30 -5.02
C ILE A 234 -17.04 1.34 -4.90
N GLU A 235 -16.52 2.52 -4.64
CA GLU A 235 -15.10 2.80 -4.43
C GLU A 235 -14.84 3.14 -2.98
N ARG A 236 -13.66 2.76 -2.47
CA ARG A 236 -13.30 2.94 -1.07
C ARG A 236 -12.12 3.89 -0.92
N GLN A 237 -12.24 4.88 -0.06
CA GLN A 237 -11.12 5.57 0.57
C GLN A 237 -10.87 4.93 1.93
N MET A 238 -9.61 4.79 2.32
CA MET A 238 -9.24 3.99 3.48
C MET A 238 -8.40 4.80 4.47
N PRO A 239 -8.53 4.51 5.77
CA PRO A 239 -7.63 5.04 6.78
C PRO A 239 -6.23 4.41 6.66
N TRP A 240 -5.28 5.04 7.31
CA TRP A 240 -3.87 4.70 7.26
C TRP A 240 -3.31 4.34 8.64
N ALA A 241 -2.34 3.45 8.64
CA ALA A 241 -1.57 3.06 9.81
C ALA A 241 -0.09 2.88 9.46
N LYS A 242 0.73 2.71 10.47
CA LYS A 242 2.17 2.52 10.34
C LYS A 242 2.64 1.46 11.34
N PHE A 243 3.57 0.62 10.93
CA PHE A 243 4.27 -0.26 11.84
C PHE A 243 5.35 0.52 12.60
N VAL A 244 5.25 0.55 13.91
CA VAL A 244 6.18 1.25 14.81
C VAL A 244 6.55 0.33 15.97
N SER A 245 7.80 -0.10 16.02
CA SER A 245 8.33 -0.94 17.11
C SER A 245 7.46 -2.16 17.43
N GLY A 246 7.06 -2.90 16.40
CA GLY A 246 6.21 -4.09 16.54
C GLY A 246 4.74 -3.82 16.83
N GLN A 247 4.30 -2.57 16.78
CA GLN A 247 2.92 -2.14 16.97
C GLN A 247 2.35 -1.55 15.67
N VAL A 248 1.03 -1.51 15.57
CA VAL A 248 0.30 -0.80 14.52
C VAL A 248 -0.24 0.49 15.12
N GLU A 249 0.22 1.63 14.59
CA GLU A 249 -0.23 2.95 15.01
C GLU A 249 -1.09 3.60 13.93
N ARG A 250 -2.26 4.11 14.32
CA ARG A 250 -3.14 4.84 13.41
C ARG A 250 -2.48 6.18 13.01
N LEU A 251 -2.48 6.46 11.72
CA LEU A 251 -2.07 7.76 11.20
C LEU A 251 -3.29 8.69 11.02
N PRO A 252 -3.08 10.01 10.99
CA PRO A 252 -4.13 10.95 10.58
C PRO A 252 -4.69 10.60 9.20
N ASP A 253 -5.99 10.82 9.02
CA ASP A 253 -6.64 10.58 7.75
C ASP A 253 -6.06 11.48 6.65
N THR A 254 -6.08 10.98 5.42
CA THR A 254 -5.65 11.77 4.26
C THR A 254 -6.60 12.97 4.10
N PRO A 255 -6.10 14.19 3.94
CA PRO A 255 -6.92 15.36 3.65
C PRO A 255 -7.82 15.14 2.43
N ARG A 256 -9.03 15.70 2.47
CA ARG A 256 -10.00 15.64 1.36
C ARG A 256 -9.62 16.56 0.23
#